data_a972caa7ee1ee604d8a37d9b49c2a229
#
_entry.id   a972caa7ee1ee604d8a37d9b49c2a229
#
_cell.length_a   1.000
_cell.length_b   1.000
_cell.length_c   1.000
_cell.angle_alpha   90.00
_cell.angle_beta   90.00
_cell.angle_gamma   90.00
#
_symmetry.space_group_name_H-M   'P 1'
#
loop_
_entity.id
_entity.type
_entity.pdbx_description
1 polymer ?
#
loop_
_entity_poly.entity_id
_entity_poly.type
_entity_poly.pdbx_seq_one_letter_code
_entity_poly.pdbx_strand_id
1 'polypeptide(L)'
;SANELSEQLSMAGLEVDGVEPVAGEFSGVLVGEVVECGQHPNADKLRVTKVNVGDGELRDIVCGAPNCREGIKVAVAVVGAVLPGNFKIKKAKLRGEPSMGMLCSFSELGISDDHDGIIELPADAPVGTNIRDYLDLDDTSIDVDLTPNRADCLGIRGIAREVGVLNNLDVCEPAISPVAATIDDSITINLSAPEACPRYVGRVLRNVNVAAATPLWLSEKLRRCGIRSIDPIVDVTNFILLELGQPMHAFNLASIEGSVNVRMANKGETLTLLDETEAKLNDDTLVIADDNKALAMA
;
A
#
# COMPACT_ATOMS: atom_id res chain seq x y z
N SER A 1 -3.16 21.42 -13.00
CA SER A 1 -2.23 20.31 -13.30
C SER A 1 -1.32 20.04 -12.10
N ALA A 2 -0.65 18.88 -12.06
CA ALA A 2 0.30 18.54 -10.99
C ALA A 2 1.45 19.57 -10.92
N ASN A 3 1.94 20.04 -12.06
CA ASN A 3 3.00 21.05 -12.10
C ASN A 3 2.55 22.41 -11.54
N GLU A 4 1.34 22.86 -11.86
CA GLU A 4 0.79 24.10 -11.27
C GLU A 4 0.61 23.99 -9.77
N LEU A 5 0.14 22.83 -9.30
CA LEU A 5 0.00 22.57 -7.86
C LEU A 5 1.35 22.55 -7.16
N SER A 6 2.36 21.90 -7.75
CA SER A 6 3.73 21.87 -7.26
C SER A 6 4.32 23.28 -7.11
N GLU A 7 4.14 24.15 -8.11
CA GLU A 7 4.56 25.56 -8.03
C GLU A 7 3.83 26.32 -6.92
N GLN A 8 2.50 26.11 -6.77
CA GLN A 8 1.71 26.76 -5.71
C GLN A 8 2.19 26.32 -4.32
N LEU A 9 2.42 25.01 -4.11
CA LEU A 9 2.91 24.47 -2.84
C LEU A 9 4.28 25.05 -2.48
N SER A 10 5.22 25.04 -3.42
CA SER A 10 6.56 25.60 -3.21
C SER A 10 6.52 27.10 -2.88
N MET A 11 5.69 27.87 -3.59
CA MET A 11 5.51 29.31 -3.30
C MET A 11 4.83 29.57 -1.95
N ALA A 12 4.09 28.62 -1.42
CA ALA A 12 3.47 28.67 -0.09
C ALA A 12 4.41 28.20 1.04
N GLY A 13 5.63 27.77 0.71
CA GLY A 13 6.63 27.32 1.67
C GLY A 13 6.58 25.82 1.99
N LEU A 14 5.95 25.04 1.11
CA LEU A 14 6.02 23.57 1.10
C LEU A 14 6.93 23.19 -0.07
N GLU A 15 8.19 22.91 0.21
CA GLU A 15 9.18 22.61 -0.82
C GLU A 15 8.84 21.31 -1.54
N VAL A 16 8.72 21.36 -2.87
CA VAL A 16 8.47 20.18 -3.69
C VAL A 16 9.79 19.67 -4.25
N ASP A 17 10.18 18.48 -3.84
CA ASP A 17 11.42 17.82 -4.25
C ASP A 17 11.26 17.02 -5.54
N GLY A 18 10.06 16.51 -5.82
CA GLY A 18 9.80 15.70 -7.00
C GLY A 18 8.35 15.72 -7.47
N VAL A 19 8.19 15.52 -8.78
CA VAL A 19 6.89 15.34 -9.44
C VAL A 19 7.05 14.18 -10.41
N GLU A 20 6.54 13.00 -10.07
CA GLU A 20 6.81 11.78 -10.81
C GLU A 20 5.50 11.06 -11.19
N PRO A 21 5.43 10.44 -12.39
CA PRO A 21 4.30 9.61 -12.77
C PRO A 21 4.23 8.36 -11.87
N VAL A 22 3.02 7.93 -11.53
CA VAL A 22 2.81 6.76 -10.63
C VAL A 22 3.11 5.42 -11.29
N ALA A 23 3.33 5.39 -12.60
CA ALA A 23 3.68 4.21 -13.38
C ALA A 23 4.50 4.58 -14.62
N GLY A 24 5.21 3.60 -15.19
CA GLY A 24 5.91 3.73 -16.45
C GLY A 24 4.96 3.99 -17.64
N GLU A 25 5.52 4.41 -18.76
CA GLU A 25 4.76 4.54 -20.00
C GLU A 25 4.57 3.16 -20.64
N PHE A 26 3.33 2.74 -20.77
CA PHE A 26 2.96 1.51 -21.49
C PHE A 26 1.56 1.61 -22.10
N SER A 27 1.27 0.75 -23.06
CA SER A 27 -0.04 0.64 -23.73
C SER A 27 -0.37 -0.79 -24.11
N GLY A 28 -1.66 -1.11 -24.29
CA GLY A 28 -2.12 -2.44 -24.73
C GLY A 28 -2.02 -3.50 -23.63
N VAL A 29 -2.11 -3.09 -22.36
CA VAL A 29 -2.20 -4.01 -21.22
C VAL A 29 -3.63 -4.01 -20.69
N LEU A 30 -4.25 -5.19 -20.62
CA LEU A 30 -5.65 -5.39 -20.25
C LEU A 30 -5.78 -6.25 -19.00
N VAL A 31 -6.90 -6.12 -18.30
CA VAL A 31 -7.33 -7.09 -17.31
C VAL A 31 -7.68 -8.38 -18.03
N GLY A 32 -7.04 -9.49 -17.69
CA GLY A 32 -7.35 -10.79 -18.20
C GLY A 32 -7.64 -11.80 -17.11
N GLU A 33 -8.22 -12.93 -17.50
CA GLU A 33 -8.48 -14.08 -16.63
C GLU A 33 -7.74 -15.30 -17.16
N VAL A 34 -6.99 -15.96 -16.29
CA VAL A 34 -6.35 -17.24 -16.61
C VAL A 34 -7.41 -18.34 -16.50
N VAL A 35 -7.93 -18.76 -17.64
CA VAL A 35 -9.02 -19.77 -17.73
C VAL A 35 -8.49 -21.18 -17.56
N GLU A 36 -7.30 -21.47 -18.12
CA GLU A 36 -6.61 -22.74 -17.99
C GLU A 36 -5.13 -22.49 -17.67
N CYS A 37 -4.56 -23.32 -16.80
CA CYS A 37 -3.14 -23.26 -16.46
C CYS A 37 -2.57 -24.68 -16.30
N GLY A 38 -1.65 -25.07 -17.17
CA GLY A 38 -1.01 -26.40 -17.17
C GLY A 38 0.50 -26.32 -17.13
N GLN A 39 1.14 -27.46 -16.83
CA GLN A 39 2.59 -27.57 -16.87
C GLN A 39 3.08 -27.51 -18.34
N HIS A 40 4.14 -26.76 -18.59
CA HIS A 40 4.77 -26.71 -19.90
C HIS A 40 5.42 -28.06 -20.23
N PRO A 41 5.20 -28.64 -21.46
CA PRO A 41 5.66 -29.99 -21.79
C PRO A 41 7.19 -30.12 -21.82
N ASN A 42 7.93 -29.05 -22.07
CA ASN A 42 9.38 -29.07 -22.28
C ASN A 42 10.13 -28.12 -21.30
N ALA A 43 9.51 -27.67 -20.19
CA ALA A 43 10.16 -26.77 -19.25
C ALA A 43 9.50 -26.79 -17.86
N ASP A 44 10.23 -27.23 -16.84
CA ASP A 44 9.72 -27.43 -15.50
C ASP A 44 9.26 -26.13 -14.79
N LYS A 45 9.89 -25.00 -15.13
CA LYS A 45 9.58 -23.70 -14.52
C LYS A 45 8.53 -22.88 -15.29
N LEU A 46 8.03 -23.38 -16.42
CA LEU A 46 7.07 -22.67 -17.24
C LEU A 46 5.67 -23.28 -17.13
N ARG A 47 4.67 -22.45 -17.31
CA ARG A 47 3.25 -22.81 -17.43
C ARG A 47 2.75 -22.44 -18.80
N VAL A 48 1.86 -23.25 -19.37
CA VAL A 48 1.07 -22.92 -20.55
C VAL A 48 -0.32 -22.53 -20.09
N THR A 49 -0.77 -21.35 -20.47
CA THR A 49 -2.06 -20.81 -20.02
C THR A 49 -2.96 -20.48 -21.20
N LYS A 50 -4.28 -20.56 -20.97
CA LYS A 50 -5.28 -19.92 -21.83
C LYS A 50 -5.88 -18.74 -21.10
N VAL A 51 -5.78 -17.58 -21.71
CA VAL A 51 -6.14 -16.30 -21.09
C VAL A 51 -7.25 -15.62 -21.87
N ASN A 52 -8.32 -15.27 -21.17
CA ASN A 52 -9.41 -14.46 -21.67
C ASN A 52 -9.10 -12.97 -21.41
N VAL A 53 -9.16 -12.14 -22.45
CA VAL A 53 -8.98 -10.68 -22.35
C VAL A 53 -10.24 -9.91 -22.80
N GLY A 54 -11.39 -10.57 -22.86
CA GLY A 54 -12.68 -9.93 -23.08
C GLY A 54 -13.11 -9.75 -24.55
N ASP A 55 -12.34 -10.24 -25.52
CA ASP A 55 -12.65 -10.10 -26.95
C ASP A 55 -13.28 -11.38 -27.57
N GLY A 56 -13.57 -12.38 -26.75
CA GLY A 56 -14.20 -13.63 -27.16
C GLY A 56 -13.23 -14.72 -27.61
N GLU A 57 -11.93 -14.46 -27.66
CA GLU A 57 -10.90 -15.44 -28.04
C GLU A 57 -9.98 -15.70 -26.81
N LEU A 58 -9.65 -17.01 -26.63
CA LEU A 58 -8.64 -17.37 -25.63
C LEU A 58 -7.23 -17.29 -26.25
N ARG A 59 -6.31 -16.70 -25.51
CA ARG A 59 -4.91 -16.57 -25.94
C ARG A 59 -4.03 -17.58 -25.23
N ASP A 60 -3.23 -18.29 -26.02
CA ASP A 60 -2.14 -19.09 -25.47
C ASP A 60 -1.01 -18.16 -25.01
N ILE A 61 -0.66 -18.23 -23.75
CA ILE A 61 0.44 -17.45 -23.17
C ILE A 61 1.30 -18.38 -22.31
N VAL A 62 2.61 -18.33 -22.49
CA VAL A 62 3.57 -19.04 -21.64
C VAL A 62 4.02 -18.11 -20.53
N CYS A 63 3.92 -18.56 -19.28
CA CYS A 63 4.27 -17.79 -18.08
C CYS A 63 5.29 -18.55 -17.22
N GLY A 64 6.30 -17.84 -16.71
CA GLY A 64 7.29 -18.38 -15.78
C GLY A 64 7.09 -17.99 -14.33
N ALA A 65 6.06 -17.19 -14.01
CA ALA A 65 5.82 -16.72 -12.67
C ALA A 65 5.30 -17.84 -11.75
N PRO A 66 5.81 -17.91 -10.50
CA PRO A 66 5.45 -18.97 -9.55
C PRO A 66 3.99 -18.89 -9.10
N ASN A 67 3.39 -17.70 -9.10
CA ASN A 67 2.00 -17.46 -8.70
C ASN A 67 0.98 -17.70 -9.84
N CYS A 68 1.43 -18.04 -11.05
CA CYS A 68 0.54 -18.27 -12.18
C CYS A 68 -0.29 -19.55 -11.97
N ARG A 69 -1.63 -19.42 -11.96
CA ARG A 69 -2.60 -20.49 -11.76
C ARG A 69 -3.94 -20.18 -12.42
N GLU A 70 -4.77 -21.19 -12.57
CA GLU A 70 -6.14 -21.06 -13.09
C GLU A 70 -7.02 -20.22 -12.14
N GLY A 71 -7.94 -19.45 -12.71
CA GLY A 71 -8.97 -18.68 -12.04
C GLY A 71 -8.54 -17.31 -11.54
N ILE A 72 -7.28 -16.90 -11.69
CA ILE A 72 -6.82 -15.56 -11.27
C ILE A 72 -7.06 -14.51 -12.35
N LYS A 73 -7.30 -13.28 -11.91
CA LYS A 73 -7.27 -12.08 -12.74
C LYS A 73 -5.86 -11.47 -12.74
N VAL A 74 -5.39 -11.06 -13.91
CA VAL A 74 -4.00 -10.64 -14.11
C VAL A 74 -3.89 -9.49 -15.11
N ALA A 75 -2.74 -8.79 -15.11
CA ALA A 75 -2.40 -7.82 -16.13
C ALA A 75 -1.81 -8.54 -17.36
N VAL A 76 -2.43 -8.36 -18.53
CA VAL A 76 -2.07 -9.04 -19.79
C VAL A 76 -1.65 -8.04 -20.84
N ALA A 77 -0.38 -8.04 -21.20
CA ALA A 77 0.11 -7.32 -22.36
C ALA A 77 -0.21 -8.15 -23.63
N VAL A 78 -1.13 -7.66 -24.45
CA VAL A 78 -1.52 -8.32 -25.70
C VAL A 78 -0.49 -8.09 -26.80
N VAL A 79 -0.54 -8.88 -27.87
CA VAL A 79 0.32 -8.69 -29.05
C VAL A 79 0.12 -7.27 -29.60
N GLY A 80 1.20 -6.51 -29.74
CA GLY A 80 1.19 -5.10 -30.14
C GLY A 80 1.29 -4.12 -28.97
N ALA A 81 1.13 -4.59 -27.74
CA ALA A 81 1.40 -3.78 -26.54
C ALA A 81 2.84 -3.26 -26.53
N VAL A 82 3.02 -2.10 -25.96
CA VAL A 82 4.33 -1.46 -25.75
C VAL A 82 4.52 -1.26 -24.25
N LEU A 83 5.56 -1.84 -23.70
CA LEU A 83 5.93 -1.74 -22.30
C LEU A 83 7.06 -0.72 -22.08
N PRO A 84 7.38 -0.33 -20.84
CA PRO A 84 8.48 0.57 -20.54
C PRO A 84 9.78 0.20 -21.26
N GLY A 85 10.58 1.19 -21.64
CA GLY A 85 11.75 0.99 -22.48
C GLY A 85 11.44 0.68 -23.95
N ASN A 86 10.20 0.98 -24.41
CA ASN A 86 9.72 0.75 -25.78
C ASN A 86 9.75 -0.75 -26.18
N PHE A 87 9.55 -1.64 -25.20
CA PHE A 87 9.52 -3.07 -25.41
C PHE A 87 8.17 -3.51 -26.01
N LYS A 88 8.20 -3.91 -27.28
CA LYS A 88 6.98 -4.34 -28.01
C LYS A 88 6.70 -5.83 -27.84
N ILE A 89 5.49 -6.15 -27.40
CA ILE A 89 5.00 -7.52 -27.31
C ILE A 89 4.68 -8.06 -28.69
N LYS A 90 5.30 -9.20 -29.04
CA LYS A 90 5.15 -9.88 -30.32
C LYS A 90 4.69 -11.32 -30.11
N LYS A 91 4.09 -11.91 -31.13
CA LYS A 91 3.87 -13.34 -31.15
C LYS A 91 5.20 -14.08 -31.01
N ALA A 92 5.28 -14.99 -30.07
CA ALA A 92 6.50 -15.76 -29.78
C ALA A 92 6.21 -17.25 -29.64
N LYS A 93 7.27 -18.04 -29.68
CA LYS A 93 7.25 -19.47 -29.28
C LYS A 93 8.30 -19.64 -28.19
N LEU A 94 7.88 -20.11 -27.03
CA LEU A 94 8.74 -20.36 -25.90
C LEU A 94 8.87 -21.90 -25.72
N ARG A 95 10.07 -22.40 -25.97
CA ARG A 95 10.38 -23.83 -25.93
C ARG A 95 9.38 -24.72 -26.71
N GLY A 96 8.87 -24.22 -27.84
CA GLY A 96 7.93 -24.92 -28.73
C GLY A 96 6.48 -24.54 -28.58
N GLU A 97 6.06 -23.99 -27.44
CA GLU A 97 4.68 -23.56 -27.18
C GLU A 97 4.43 -22.11 -27.62
N PRO A 98 3.26 -21.81 -28.23
CA PRO A 98 2.93 -20.47 -28.66
C PRO A 98 2.71 -19.54 -27.45
N SER A 99 3.12 -18.28 -27.60
CA SER A 99 2.80 -17.20 -26.63
C SER A 99 2.31 -15.97 -27.39
N MET A 100 1.05 -15.61 -27.17
CA MET A 100 0.33 -14.54 -27.86
C MET A 100 0.10 -13.34 -26.95
N GLY A 101 1.07 -13.07 -26.09
CA GLY A 101 1.06 -12.01 -25.09
C GLY A 101 2.03 -12.30 -23.95
N MET A 102 1.94 -11.49 -22.91
CA MET A 102 2.74 -11.65 -21.69
C MET A 102 1.87 -11.31 -20.47
N LEU A 103 1.97 -12.11 -19.41
CA LEU A 103 1.44 -11.78 -18.10
C LEU A 103 2.48 -10.92 -17.38
N CYS A 104 2.08 -9.74 -16.87
CA CYS A 104 3.02 -8.73 -16.38
C CYS A 104 3.13 -8.72 -14.87
N SER A 105 4.33 -8.44 -14.38
CA SER A 105 4.63 -8.02 -13.01
C SER A 105 4.49 -6.50 -12.86
N PHE A 106 4.57 -6.00 -11.62
CA PHE A 106 4.59 -4.56 -11.33
C PHE A 106 5.82 -3.88 -11.95
N SER A 107 6.98 -4.53 -11.90
CA SER A 107 8.23 -3.97 -12.44
C SER A 107 8.23 -3.86 -13.97
N GLU A 108 7.61 -4.81 -14.67
CA GLU A 108 7.50 -4.76 -16.14
C GLU A 108 6.61 -3.61 -16.63
N LEU A 109 5.68 -3.14 -15.80
CA LEU A 109 4.85 -1.98 -16.09
C LEU A 109 5.44 -0.67 -15.54
N GLY A 110 6.60 -0.74 -14.86
CA GLY A 110 7.21 0.43 -14.20
C GLY A 110 6.32 1.02 -13.12
N ILE A 111 5.55 0.16 -12.42
CA ILE A 111 4.69 0.55 -11.31
C ILE A 111 5.48 0.50 -9.99
N SER A 112 6.33 -0.50 -9.81
CA SER A 112 7.25 -0.65 -8.68
C SER A 112 8.42 -1.57 -9.06
N ASP A 113 9.39 -1.74 -8.15
CA ASP A 113 10.51 -2.68 -8.35
C ASP A 113 10.13 -4.15 -8.08
N ASP A 114 8.88 -4.41 -7.69
CA ASP A 114 8.41 -5.76 -7.38
C ASP A 114 8.32 -6.62 -8.65
N HIS A 115 9.08 -7.72 -8.63
CA HIS A 115 9.17 -8.71 -9.70
C HIS A 115 8.89 -10.15 -9.21
N ASP A 116 8.36 -10.32 -8.00
CA ASP A 116 8.13 -11.62 -7.36
C ASP A 116 6.87 -12.33 -7.90
N GLY A 117 6.59 -12.18 -9.16
CA GLY A 117 5.46 -12.81 -9.82
C GLY A 117 4.70 -11.87 -10.75
N ILE A 118 3.56 -12.34 -11.24
CA ILE A 118 2.63 -11.52 -12.04
C ILE A 118 1.65 -10.79 -11.13
N ILE A 119 1.15 -9.65 -11.60
CA ILE A 119 0.11 -8.87 -10.91
C ILE A 119 -1.16 -9.70 -10.78
N GLU A 120 -1.56 -9.98 -9.54
CA GLU A 120 -2.87 -10.57 -9.24
C GLU A 120 -3.86 -9.46 -8.92
N LEU A 121 -4.95 -9.43 -9.66
CA LEU A 121 -6.02 -8.45 -9.47
C LEU A 121 -7.16 -9.06 -8.66
N PRO A 122 -8.01 -8.24 -8.01
CA PRO A 122 -9.23 -8.70 -7.36
C PRO A 122 -10.10 -9.55 -8.30
N ALA A 123 -10.79 -10.54 -7.74
CA ALA A 123 -11.60 -11.48 -8.52
C ALA A 123 -12.74 -10.81 -9.32
N ASP A 124 -13.19 -9.64 -8.88
CA ASP A 124 -14.21 -8.81 -9.51
C ASP A 124 -13.65 -7.85 -10.57
N ALA A 125 -12.33 -7.82 -10.80
CA ALA A 125 -11.72 -6.98 -11.83
C ALA A 125 -12.35 -7.26 -13.21
N PRO A 126 -12.84 -6.24 -13.95
CA PRO A 126 -13.57 -6.42 -15.19
C PRO A 126 -12.62 -6.79 -16.33
N VAL A 127 -12.74 -8.01 -16.84
CA VAL A 127 -11.93 -8.53 -17.95
C VAL A 127 -12.09 -7.65 -19.18
N GLY A 128 -10.98 -7.34 -19.85
CA GLY A 128 -10.92 -6.49 -21.05
C GLY A 128 -10.73 -5.00 -20.76
N THR A 129 -10.82 -4.57 -19.50
CA THR A 129 -10.53 -3.19 -19.12
C THR A 129 -9.02 -2.90 -19.24
N ASN A 130 -8.68 -1.71 -19.71
CA ASN A 130 -7.29 -1.24 -19.70
C ASN A 130 -6.76 -1.16 -18.28
N ILE A 131 -5.57 -1.69 -18.04
CA ILE A 131 -4.93 -1.67 -16.70
C ILE A 131 -4.67 -0.25 -16.22
N ARG A 132 -4.32 0.69 -17.09
CA ARG A 132 -4.10 2.10 -16.70
C ARG A 132 -5.37 2.70 -16.13
N ASP A 133 -6.52 2.44 -16.78
CA ASP A 133 -7.82 2.94 -16.34
C ASP A 133 -8.28 2.24 -15.05
N TYR A 134 -8.06 0.91 -14.96
CA TYR A 134 -8.48 0.12 -13.79
C TYR A 134 -7.72 0.49 -12.50
N LEU A 135 -6.43 0.84 -12.62
CA LEU A 135 -5.57 1.19 -11.50
C LEU A 135 -5.35 2.71 -11.35
N ASP A 136 -6.04 3.54 -12.15
CA ASP A 136 -5.85 5.01 -12.18
C ASP A 136 -4.37 5.40 -12.32
N LEU A 137 -3.66 4.82 -13.29
CA LEU A 137 -2.22 5.02 -13.44
C LEU A 137 -1.82 6.28 -14.21
N ASP A 138 -2.79 7.01 -14.78
CA ASP A 138 -2.56 8.31 -15.41
C ASP A 138 -2.59 9.43 -14.35
N ASP A 139 -1.76 9.26 -13.34
CA ASP A 139 -1.67 10.09 -12.14
C ASP A 139 -0.21 10.42 -11.83
N THR A 140 -0.01 11.33 -10.88
CA THR A 140 1.31 11.88 -10.54
C THR A 140 1.47 11.98 -9.03
N SER A 141 2.57 11.51 -8.50
CA SER A 141 2.99 11.73 -7.11
C SER A 141 3.79 13.02 -7.01
N ILE A 142 3.47 13.83 -6.01
CA ILE A 142 4.22 15.04 -5.66
C ILE A 142 4.93 14.77 -4.33
N ASP A 143 6.24 14.83 -4.33
CA ASP A 143 7.06 14.69 -3.12
C ASP A 143 7.28 16.06 -2.48
N VAL A 144 6.91 16.18 -1.20
CA VAL A 144 6.94 17.46 -0.46
C VAL A 144 7.83 17.32 0.75
N ASP A 145 8.92 18.06 0.80
CA ASP A 145 9.77 18.21 1.98
C ASP A 145 9.16 19.25 2.93
N LEU A 146 9.02 18.84 4.20
CA LEU A 146 8.36 19.65 5.22
C LEU A 146 9.35 20.20 6.22
N THR A 147 9.36 21.51 6.36
CA THR A 147 10.08 22.16 7.47
C THR A 147 9.48 21.79 8.82
N PRO A 148 10.25 21.78 9.92
CA PRO A 148 9.79 21.34 11.25
C PRO A 148 8.58 22.10 11.81
N ASN A 149 8.30 23.29 11.32
CA ASN A 149 7.13 24.09 11.72
C ASN A 149 5.85 23.76 10.95
N ARG A 150 5.89 22.83 9.98
CA ARG A 150 4.75 22.42 9.14
C ARG A 150 4.29 20.98 9.44
N ALA A 151 4.36 20.57 10.70
CA ALA A 151 3.86 19.27 11.15
C ALA A 151 2.36 19.05 10.84
N ASP A 152 1.60 20.10 10.65
CA ASP A 152 0.20 20.07 10.17
C ASP A 152 0.06 19.43 8.79
N CYS A 153 1.10 19.48 7.97
CA CYS A 153 1.14 18.92 6.61
C CYS A 153 1.76 17.51 6.51
N LEU A 154 2.07 16.85 7.62
CA LEU A 154 2.57 15.46 7.65
C LEU A 154 1.55 14.41 7.18
N GLY A 155 0.35 14.80 6.80
CA GLY A 155 -0.68 13.95 6.23
C GLY A 155 -1.46 14.66 5.13
N ILE A 156 -2.10 13.87 4.27
CA ILE A 156 -2.88 14.36 3.11
C ILE A 156 -3.94 15.38 3.53
N ARG A 157 -4.57 15.18 4.69
CA ARG A 157 -5.57 16.11 5.23
C ARG A 157 -5.00 17.52 5.46
N GLY A 158 -3.76 17.63 5.94
CA GLY A 158 -3.08 18.93 6.13
C GLY A 158 -2.75 19.58 4.80
N ILE A 159 -2.18 18.82 3.88
CA ILE A 159 -1.91 19.29 2.51
C ILE A 159 -3.21 19.73 1.80
N ALA A 160 -4.30 18.96 1.93
CA ALA A 160 -5.59 19.31 1.34
C ALA A 160 -6.11 20.66 1.85
N ARG A 161 -5.92 20.96 3.14
CA ARG A 161 -6.29 22.27 3.73
C ARG A 161 -5.45 23.40 3.15
N GLU A 162 -4.16 23.20 3.02
CA GLU A 162 -3.26 24.19 2.41
C GLU A 162 -3.68 24.46 0.95
N VAL A 163 -3.89 23.41 0.16
CA VAL A 163 -4.39 23.53 -1.23
C VAL A 163 -5.74 24.25 -1.28
N GLY A 164 -6.65 23.95 -0.33
CA GLY A 164 -7.93 24.63 -0.20
C GLY A 164 -7.78 26.13 0.02
N VAL A 165 -6.90 26.53 0.92
CA VAL A 165 -6.59 27.96 1.19
C VAL A 165 -6.00 28.63 -0.04
N LEU A 166 -5.00 28.02 -0.68
CA LEU A 166 -4.32 28.58 -1.87
C LEU A 166 -5.27 28.80 -3.06
N ASN A 167 -6.28 27.93 -3.20
CA ASN A 167 -7.21 27.97 -4.32
C ASN A 167 -8.61 28.50 -3.94
N ASN A 168 -8.80 28.92 -2.68
CA ASN A 168 -10.10 29.37 -2.15
C ASN A 168 -11.22 28.34 -2.39
N LEU A 169 -10.91 27.06 -2.07
CA LEU A 169 -11.81 25.91 -2.19
C LEU A 169 -12.08 25.28 -0.82
N ASP A 170 -13.28 24.76 -0.67
CA ASP A 170 -13.62 23.96 0.52
C ASP A 170 -12.98 22.57 0.43
N VAL A 171 -12.46 22.07 1.57
CA VAL A 171 -11.90 20.73 1.67
C VAL A 171 -13.01 19.72 1.93
N CYS A 172 -13.09 18.70 1.06
CA CYS A 172 -13.97 17.56 1.28
C CYS A 172 -13.32 16.59 2.28
N GLU A 173 -13.81 16.60 3.52
CA GLU A 173 -13.36 15.62 4.51
C GLU A 173 -13.93 14.22 4.18
N PRO A 174 -13.16 13.13 4.41
CA PRO A 174 -13.66 11.79 4.21
C PRO A 174 -14.86 11.51 5.14
N ALA A 175 -15.90 10.87 4.61
CA ALA A 175 -17.05 10.48 5.39
C ALA A 175 -16.70 9.32 6.33
N ILE A 176 -16.51 9.61 7.62
CA ILE A 176 -16.18 8.62 8.64
C ILE A 176 -17.43 8.31 9.46
N SER A 177 -17.97 7.12 9.29
CA SER A 177 -19.10 6.63 10.08
C SER A 177 -18.63 5.85 11.30
N PRO A 178 -19.18 6.09 12.50
CA PRO A 178 -18.88 5.29 13.67
C PRO A 178 -19.20 3.81 13.44
N VAL A 179 -18.26 2.92 13.76
CA VAL A 179 -18.49 1.48 13.75
C VAL A 179 -18.79 1.03 15.18
N ALA A 180 -20.02 0.54 15.42
CA ALA A 180 -20.44 0.06 16.73
C ALA A 180 -19.59 -1.14 17.18
N ALA A 181 -19.39 -1.29 18.48
CA ALA A 181 -18.80 -2.51 19.05
C ALA A 181 -19.75 -3.70 18.85
N THR A 182 -19.19 -4.84 18.48
CA THR A 182 -19.91 -6.12 18.33
C THR A 182 -19.59 -7.10 19.44
N ILE A 183 -18.66 -6.74 20.31
CA ILE A 183 -18.23 -7.49 21.50
C ILE A 183 -18.04 -6.51 22.67
N ASP A 184 -18.11 -7.02 23.89
CA ASP A 184 -17.95 -6.22 25.12
C ASP A 184 -16.49 -6.24 25.64
N ASP A 185 -15.56 -6.83 24.90
CA ASP A 185 -14.15 -6.91 25.28
C ASP A 185 -13.53 -5.51 25.37
N SER A 186 -12.83 -5.29 26.46
CA SER A 186 -12.10 -4.04 26.71
C SER A 186 -10.74 -4.34 27.35
N ILE A 187 -9.83 -3.38 27.24
CA ILE A 187 -8.57 -3.40 27.97
C ILE A 187 -8.48 -2.10 28.78
N THR A 188 -8.00 -2.20 30.01
CA THR A 188 -7.78 -1.03 30.83
C THR A 188 -6.65 -0.19 30.27
N ILE A 189 -6.87 1.14 30.15
CA ILE A 189 -5.87 2.09 29.70
C ILE A 189 -5.65 3.11 30.82
N ASN A 190 -4.41 3.22 31.27
CA ASN A 190 -3.96 4.17 32.28
C ASN A 190 -3.13 5.28 31.64
N LEU A 191 -3.47 6.52 31.89
CA LEU A 191 -2.71 7.69 31.45
C LEU A 191 -1.92 8.25 32.63
N SER A 192 -0.65 7.87 32.74
CA SER A 192 0.25 8.32 33.81
C SER A 192 1.05 9.56 33.43
N ALA A 193 1.03 9.95 32.16
CA ALA A 193 1.68 11.16 31.62
C ALA A 193 0.67 12.02 30.83
N PRO A 194 -0.38 12.58 31.49
CA PRO A 194 -1.46 13.28 30.79
C PRO A 194 -1.01 14.59 30.12
N GLU A 195 0.08 15.20 30.54
CA GLU A 195 0.65 16.38 29.89
C GLU A 195 1.30 16.04 28.55
N ALA A 196 1.95 14.87 28.45
CA ALA A 196 2.58 14.40 27.21
C ALA A 196 1.57 13.71 26.29
N CYS A 197 0.61 12.95 26.85
CA CYS A 197 -0.47 12.30 26.11
C CYS A 197 -1.81 12.54 26.82
N PRO A 198 -2.56 13.59 26.46
CA PRO A 198 -3.82 13.93 27.13
C PRO A 198 -4.96 12.96 26.83
N ARG A 199 -4.85 12.17 25.76
CA ARG A 199 -5.87 11.21 25.34
C ARG A 199 -5.26 10.04 24.63
N TYR A 200 -5.60 8.83 25.05
CA TYR A 200 -5.27 7.58 24.37
C TYR A 200 -6.53 6.71 24.27
N VAL A 201 -6.79 6.15 23.10
CA VAL A 201 -7.99 5.36 22.84
C VAL A 201 -7.57 3.98 22.34
N GLY A 202 -8.16 2.93 22.90
CA GLY A 202 -7.95 1.56 22.47
C GLY A 202 -9.24 0.87 22.01
N ARG A 203 -9.10 -0.07 21.10
CA ARG A 203 -10.17 -0.96 20.65
C ARG A 203 -9.65 -2.38 20.57
N VAL A 204 -10.39 -3.33 21.13
CA VAL A 204 -10.10 -4.76 21.02
C VAL A 204 -10.73 -5.30 19.74
N LEU A 205 -9.93 -6.00 18.93
CA LEU A 205 -10.37 -6.75 17.76
C LEU A 205 -10.08 -8.23 17.96
N ARG A 206 -11.01 -9.09 17.58
CA ARG A 206 -10.86 -10.55 17.67
C ARG A 206 -10.88 -11.17 16.29
N ASN A 207 -10.28 -12.37 16.18
CA ASN A 207 -10.27 -13.17 14.95
C ASN A 207 -9.68 -12.41 13.73
N VAL A 208 -8.66 -11.60 13.97
CA VAL A 208 -7.96 -10.88 12.90
C VAL A 208 -7.07 -11.85 12.12
N ASN A 209 -7.24 -11.92 10.81
CA ASN A 209 -6.38 -12.68 9.91
C ASN A 209 -5.28 -11.77 9.35
N VAL A 210 -4.11 -11.80 9.95
CA VAL A 210 -2.94 -11.01 9.50
C VAL A 210 -2.34 -11.50 8.17
N ALA A 211 -2.69 -12.73 7.76
CA ALA A 211 -2.27 -13.29 6.46
C ALA A 211 -3.26 -12.97 5.32
N ALA A 212 -4.31 -12.18 5.58
CA ALA A 212 -5.18 -11.71 4.52
C ALA A 212 -4.41 -10.74 3.61
N ALA A 213 -4.73 -10.76 2.32
CA ALA A 213 -4.16 -9.78 1.40
C ALA A 213 -4.70 -8.38 1.71
N THR A 214 -3.82 -7.39 1.72
CA THR A 214 -4.24 -5.98 1.76
C THR A 214 -5.04 -5.66 0.49
N PRO A 215 -6.20 -4.99 0.59
CA PRO A 215 -6.95 -4.58 -0.59
C PRO A 215 -6.09 -3.74 -1.54
N LEU A 216 -6.18 -4.02 -2.85
CA LEU A 216 -5.34 -3.39 -3.87
C LEU A 216 -5.40 -1.86 -3.83
N TRP A 217 -6.58 -1.26 -3.60
CA TRP A 217 -6.73 0.19 -3.49
C TRP A 217 -5.92 0.79 -2.33
N LEU A 218 -5.78 0.04 -1.21
CA LEU A 218 -5.03 0.48 -0.05
C LEU A 218 -3.51 0.36 -0.29
N SER A 219 -3.06 -0.78 -0.82
CA SER A 219 -1.65 -0.98 -1.17
C SER A 219 -1.16 0.02 -2.22
N GLU A 220 -2.00 0.36 -3.22
CA GLU A 220 -1.69 1.37 -4.23
C GLU A 220 -1.57 2.79 -3.63
N LYS A 221 -2.46 3.18 -2.72
CA LYS A 221 -2.34 4.48 -2.02
C LYS A 221 -1.04 4.55 -1.21
N LEU A 222 -0.70 3.50 -0.46
CA LEU A 222 0.55 3.43 0.30
C LEU A 222 1.76 3.50 -0.63
N ARG A 223 1.76 2.72 -1.72
CA ARG A 223 2.85 2.73 -2.71
C ARG A 223 3.11 4.13 -3.27
N ARG A 224 2.04 4.86 -3.65
CA ARG A 224 2.13 6.23 -4.19
C ARG A 224 2.68 7.23 -3.16
N CYS A 225 2.55 6.92 -1.86
CA CYS A 225 3.18 7.67 -0.77
C CYS A 225 4.57 7.13 -0.39
N GLY A 226 5.19 6.27 -1.19
CA GLY A 226 6.50 5.71 -0.90
C GLY A 226 6.52 4.64 0.21
N ILE A 227 5.36 4.14 0.64
CA ILE A 227 5.25 3.13 1.71
C ILE A 227 5.03 1.75 1.10
N ARG A 228 5.87 0.81 1.48
CA ARG A 228 5.69 -0.61 1.12
C ARG A 228 4.57 -1.24 1.96
N SER A 229 3.63 -1.91 1.30
CA SER A 229 2.64 -2.77 1.96
C SER A 229 3.32 -3.96 2.64
N ILE A 230 2.93 -4.28 3.87
CA ILE A 230 3.52 -5.34 4.70
C ILE A 230 2.46 -6.38 5.06
N ASP A 231 1.43 -5.98 5.78
CA ASP A 231 0.27 -6.78 6.16
C ASP A 231 -0.94 -5.85 6.40
N PRO A 232 -2.17 -6.36 6.37
CA PRO A 232 -3.36 -5.51 6.39
C PRO A 232 -3.49 -4.66 7.67
N ILE A 233 -2.88 -5.05 8.79
CA ILE A 233 -2.96 -4.28 10.04
C ILE A 233 -1.99 -3.10 9.99
N VAL A 234 -0.74 -3.35 9.63
CA VAL A 234 0.28 -2.31 9.46
C VAL A 234 -0.15 -1.33 8.36
N ASP A 235 -0.69 -1.85 7.26
CA ASP A 235 -1.13 -1.04 6.12
C ASP A 235 -2.29 -0.09 6.50
N VAL A 236 -3.26 -0.57 7.30
CA VAL A 236 -4.33 0.30 7.82
C VAL A 236 -3.77 1.39 8.74
N THR A 237 -2.82 1.06 9.64
CA THR A 237 -2.23 2.08 10.53
C THR A 237 -1.44 3.13 9.76
N ASN A 238 -0.65 2.71 8.76
CA ASN A 238 0.08 3.60 7.86
C ASN A 238 -0.87 4.47 7.02
N PHE A 239 -1.93 3.88 6.48
CA PHE A 239 -2.93 4.63 5.72
C PHE A 239 -3.61 5.72 6.55
N ILE A 240 -4.02 5.42 7.77
CA ILE A 240 -4.66 6.41 8.67
C ILE A 240 -3.67 7.51 9.05
N LEU A 241 -2.40 7.15 9.28
CA LEU A 241 -1.35 8.14 9.53
C LEU A 241 -1.18 9.09 8.34
N LEU A 242 -1.06 8.56 7.12
CA LEU A 242 -0.88 9.38 5.90
C LEU A 242 -2.12 10.18 5.54
N GLU A 243 -3.31 9.59 5.61
CA GLU A 243 -4.56 10.25 5.23
C GLU A 243 -4.96 11.34 6.23
N LEU A 244 -4.92 11.03 7.52
CA LEU A 244 -5.49 11.86 8.59
C LEU A 244 -4.45 12.51 9.52
N GLY A 245 -3.19 12.12 9.43
CA GLY A 245 -2.15 12.54 10.37
C GLY A 245 -2.33 11.92 11.77
N GLN A 246 -3.03 10.77 11.89
CA GLN A 246 -3.32 10.14 13.17
C GLN A 246 -2.45 8.90 13.37
N PRO A 247 -1.43 8.96 14.26
CA PRO A 247 -0.63 7.79 14.61
C PRO A 247 -1.48 6.70 15.27
N MET A 248 -1.20 5.44 14.93
CA MET A 248 -1.88 4.28 15.50
C MET A 248 -0.85 3.19 15.82
N HIS A 249 -1.13 2.42 16.87
CA HIS A 249 -0.35 1.23 17.23
C HIS A 249 -1.26 0.01 17.25
N ALA A 250 -0.77 -1.10 16.71
CA ALA A 250 -1.43 -2.40 16.79
C ALA A 250 -0.58 -3.35 17.64
N PHE A 251 -1.18 -3.90 18.67
CA PHE A 251 -0.51 -4.84 19.58
C PHE A 251 -1.21 -6.19 19.55
N ASN A 252 -0.43 -7.27 19.61
CA ASN A 252 -0.99 -8.59 19.88
C ASN A 252 -1.56 -8.63 21.29
N LEU A 253 -2.89 -8.71 21.41
CA LEU A 253 -3.59 -8.69 22.69
C LEU A 253 -3.11 -9.78 23.66
N ALA A 254 -2.73 -10.95 23.15
CA ALA A 254 -2.21 -12.05 23.98
C ALA A 254 -0.81 -11.77 24.57
N SER A 255 -0.09 -10.79 24.04
CA SER A 255 1.25 -10.39 24.50
C SER A 255 1.23 -9.21 25.46
N ILE A 256 0.06 -8.62 25.74
CA ILE A 256 -0.09 -7.53 26.71
C ILE A 256 -0.34 -8.14 28.09
N GLU A 257 0.49 -7.79 29.06
CA GLU A 257 0.37 -8.23 30.43
C GLU A 257 -0.35 -7.17 31.27
N GLY A 258 -1.59 -7.46 31.67
CA GLY A 258 -2.42 -6.59 32.50
C GLY A 258 -3.07 -5.43 31.71
N SER A 259 -2.66 -4.21 31.97
CA SER A 259 -3.23 -2.99 31.39
C SER A 259 -2.28 -2.31 30.40
N VAL A 260 -2.81 -1.43 29.54
CA VAL A 260 -2.00 -0.50 28.74
C VAL A 260 -1.72 0.75 29.55
N ASN A 261 -0.45 1.07 29.73
CA ASN A 261 0.01 2.22 30.52
C ASN A 261 0.75 3.21 29.61
N VAL A 262 0.18 4.39 29.41
CA VAL A 262 0.84 5.49 28.70
C VAL A 262 1.56 6.36 29.73
N ARG A 263 2.88 6.30 29.74
CA ARG A 263 3.73 6.87 30.78
C ARG A 263 5.07 7.36 30.24
N MET A 264 5.79 8.12 31.04
CA MET A 264 7.20 8.35 30.75
C MET A 264 7.99 7.07 31.02
N ALA A 265 9.07 6.85 30.28
CA ALA A 265 9.97 5.72 30.47
C ALA A 265 10.72 5.84 31.81
N ASN A 266 11.11 4.69 32.37
CA ASN A 266 12.01 4.69 33.50
C ASN A 266 13.46 4.89 32.99
N LYS A 267 14.27 5.58 33.76
CA LYS A 267 15.67 5.80 33.41
C LYS A 267 16.42 4.47 33.20
N GLY A 268 16.95 4.29 31.98
CA GLY A 268 17.66 3.08 31.61
C GLY A 268 16.78 1.91 31.18
N GLU A 269 15.47 2.13 31.07
CA GLU A 269 14.57 1.17 30.41
C GLU A 269 14.99 0.95 28.97
N THR A 270 14.81 -0.24 28.44
CA THR A 270 15.17 -0.57 27.06
C THR A 270 13.95 -0.99 26.29
N LEU A 271 13.99 -0.72 24.96
CA LEU A 271 12.98 -1.13 24.00
C LEU A 271 13.67 -1.68 22.76
N THR A 272 13.26 -2.87 22.33
CA THR A 272 13.68 -3.41 21.02
C THR A 272 12.88 -2.72 19.92
N LEU A 273 13.57 -2.06 18.99
CA LEU A 273 12.97 -1.36 17.87
C LEU A 273 12.63 -2.33 16.72
N LEU A 274 11.97 -1.82 15.67
CA LEU A 274 11.57 -2.61 14.50
C LEU A 274 12.76 -3.14 13.67
N ASP A 275 13.91 -2.51 13.76
CA ASP A 275 15.19 -2.94 13.16
C ASP A 275 15.99 -3.90 14.03
N GLU A 276 15.36 -4.45 15.09
CA GLU A 276 15.94 -5.35 16.08
C GLU A 276 17.05 -4.71 16.96
N THR A 277 17.30 -3.44 16.85
CA THR A 277 18.23 -2.72 17.74
C THR A 277 17.60 -2.46 19.11
N GLU A 278 18.41 -2.46 20.17
CA GLU A 278 18.00 -2.12 21.52
C GLU A 278 18.24 -0.63 21.80
N ALA A 279 17.15 0.13 21.95
CA ALA A 279 17.21 1.52 22.36
C ALA A 279 17.19 1.64 23.89
N LYS A 280 18.09 2.47 24.45
CA LYS A 280 18.03 2.88 25.86
C LYS A 280 17.19 4.12 25.97
N LEU A 281 16.12 4.05 26.76
CA LEU A 281 15.18 5.14 26.91
C LEU A 281 15.64 6.08 28.05
N ASN A 282 15.33 7.35 27.87
CA ASN A 282 15.48 8.38 28.89
C ASN A 282 14.17 8.59 29.65
N ASP A 283 14.22 9.25 30.78
CA ASP A 283 13.06 9.56 31.63
C ASP A 283 12.14 10.66 31.04
N ASP A 284 12.52 11.26 29.92
CA ASP A 284 11.73 12.20 29.11
C ASP A 284 11.09 11.55 27.87
N THR A 285 11.26 10.23 27.69
CA THR A 285 10.68 9.48 26.56
C THR A 285 9.26 9.00 26.93
N LEU A 286 8.26 9.38 26.14
CA LEU A 286 6.90 8.85 26.26
C LEU A 286 6.84 7.43 25.69
N VAL A 287 6.27 6.50 26.45
CA VAL A 287 6.09 5.10 26.04
C VAL A 287 4.66 4.63 26.23
N ILE A 288 4.28 3.70 25.38
CA ILE A 288 3.13 2.84 25.57
C ILE A 288 3.68 1.54 26.15
N ALA A 289 3.24 1.19 27.35
CA ALA A 289 3.74 0.05 28.10
C ALA A 289 2.59 -0.87 28.51
N ASP A 290 2.91 -2.09 28.90
CA ASP A 290 2.03 -2.88 29.74
C ASP A 290 2.43 -2.76 31.22
N ASP A 291 1.95 -3.66 32.09
CA ASP A 291 2.29 -3.59 33.51
C ASP A 291 3.76 -3.93 33.79
N ASN A 292 4.48 -4.53 32.86
CA ASN A 292 5.83 -5.03 33.04
C ASN A 292 6.90 -4.32 32.19
N LYS A 293 6.59 -3.93 30.96
CA LYS A 293 7.59 -3.42 30.00
C LYS A 293 7.03 -2.37 29.04
N ALA A 294 7.92 -1.58 28.45
CA ALA A 294 7.60 -0.75 27.30
C ALA A 294 7.30 -1.62 26.08
N LEU A 295 6.24 -1.28 25.34
CA LEU A 295 5.78 -1.93 24.11
C LEU A 295 6.10 -1.09 22.87
N ALA A 296 5.99 0.23 23.01
CA ALA A 296 6.29 1.16 21.93
C ALA A 296 6.76 2.51 22.51
N MET A 297 7.52 3.23 21.70
CA MET A 297 7.83 4.65 21.88
C MET A 297 6.76 5.49 21.18
N ALA A 298 6.30 6.58 21.79
CA ALA A 298 5.28 7.48 21.22
C ALA A 298 5.91 8.83 20.82
#